data_cc3c66d70b2804103b0e233c2b69dcc6
#
_entry.id   cc3c66d70b2804103b0e233c2b69dcc6
#
_cell.length_a   1.000
_cell.length_b   1.000
_cell.length_c   1.000
_cell.angle_alpha   90.00
_cell.angle_beta   90.00
_cell.angle_gamma   90.00
#
_symmetry.space_group_name_H-M   'P 1'
#
loop_
_entity.id
_entity.type
_entity.pdbx_description
1 polymer ?
#
loop_
_entity_poly.entity_id
_entity_poly.type
_entity_poly.pdbx_seq_one_letter_code
_entity_poly.pdbx_strand_id
1 'polypeptide(L)'
;TGEEPYTMAITAMEAFNSMNPPVRILATDIDTKVLDHAKKGVYRMDQVDKIPDEILRKYFLKGKGESEGLIRVRPEVQALLTFRKLNLMDNVWSLRPVFDAIFCRNVMIYFEKDVQLQILKRFAPLMNPNGLLYAGHSENFAMARDYFTLRGKTVYTVNTDKAAKTGTGGEGQSRQVTA
;
A
#
# COMPACT_ATOMS: atom_id res chain seq x y z
N THR A 1 -2.90 8.20 8.26
CA THR A 1 -3.21 7.60 9.59
C THR A 1 -4.19 6.43 9.51
N GLY A 2 -4.19 5.72 8.38
CA GLY A 2 -4.98 4.49 8.20
C GLY A 2 -6.21 4.66 7.33
N GLU A 3 -6.64 5.88 7.04
CA GLU A 3 -7.86 6.17 6.28
C GLU A 3 -7.80 5.59 4.86
N GLU A 4 -6.68 5.77 4.15
CA GLU A 4 -6.52 5.25 2.79
C GLU A 4 -6.56 3.71 2.75
N PRO A 5 -5.76 2.95 3.54
CA PRO A 5 -5.81 1.50 3.51
C PRO A 5 -7.16 0.93 3.98
N TYR A 6 -7.86 1.57 4.92
CA TYR A 6 -9.21 1.15 5.28
C TYR A 6 -10.23 1.42 4.16
N THR A 7 -10.10 2.55 3.46
CA THR A 7 -10.93 2.82 2.29
C THR A 7 -10.72 1.76 1.20
N MET A 8 -9.47 1.36 0.96
CA MET A 8 -9.15 0.27 0.01
C MET A 8 -9.79 -1.05 0.44
N ALA A 9 -9.73 -1.40 1.72
CA ALA A 9 -10.33 -2.62 2.25
C ALA A 9 -11.86 -2.62 2.07
N ILE A 10 -12.52 -1.53 2.44
CA ILE A 10 -13.97 -1.36 2.27
C ILE A 10 -14.36 -1.42 0.78
N THR A 11 -13.60 -0.74 -0.08
CA THR A 11 -13.83 -0.78 -1.54
C THR A 11 -13.73 -2.20 -2.09
N ALA A 12 -12.75 -2.99 -1.63
CA ALA A 12 -12.62 -4.38 -2.01
C ALA A 12 -13.81 -5.21 -1.51
N MET A 13 -14.23 -5.04 -0.25
CA MET A 13 -15.41 -5.72 0.29
C MET A 13 -16.68 -5.42 -0.50
N GLU A 14 -16.89 -4.16 -0.90
CA GLU A 14 -18.02 -3.76 -1.74
C GLU A 14 -17.93 -4.38 -3.14
N ALA A 15 -16.75 -4.30 -3.77
CA ALA A 15 -16.54 -4.81 -5.12
C ALA A 15 -16.77 -6.34 -5.22
N PHE A 16 -16.34 -7.09 -4.20
CA PHE A 16 -16.53 -8.54 -4.12
C PHE A 16 -17.88 -8.94 -3.47
N ASN A 17 -18.65 -7.98 -2.99
CA ASN A 17 -19.85 -8.20 -2.19
C ASN A 17 -19.61 -9.25 -1.07
N SER A 18 -18.51 -9.12 -0.36
CA SER A 18 -18.06 -10.08 0.64
C SER A 18 -17.36 -9.39 1.81
N MET A 19 -17.66 -9.84 3.03
CA MET A 19 -16.93 -9.40 4.23
C MET A 19 -15.53 -10.04 4.37
N ASN A 20 -15.21 -11.03 3.54
CA ASN A 20 -13.90 -11.66 3.47
C ASN A 20 -13.47 -11.86 2.00
N PRO A 21 -13.20 -10.79 1.25
CA PRO A 21 -12.73 -10.89 -0.13
C PRO A 21 -11.31 -11.51 -0.16
N PRO A 22 -10.90 -12.10 -1.30
CA PRO A 22 -9.56 -12.65 -1.48
C PRO A 22 -8.50 -11.54 -1.68
N VAL A 23 -8.50 -10.56 -0.78
CA VAL A 23 -7.62 -9.39 -0.82
C VAL A 23 -6.81 -9.30 0.47
N ARG A 24 -5.55 -8.94 0.36
CA ARG A 24 -4.68 -8.61 1.49
C ARG A 24 -3.99 -7.29 1.21
N ILE A 25 -3.98 -6.42 2.21
CA ILE A 25 -3.43 -5.07 2.10
C ILE A 25 -2.26 -4.95 3.07
N LEU A 26 -1.09 -4.62 2.55
CA LEU A 26 0.06 -4.24 3.35
C LEU A 26 0.14 -2.71 3.38
N ALA A 27 -0.11 -2.13 4.53
CA ALA A 27 0.04 -0.70 4.77
C ALA A 27 1.36 -0.44 5.50
N THR A 28 2.15 0.49 4.97
CA THR A 28 3.47 0.78 5.52
C THR A 28 3.64 2.27 5.81
N ASP A 29 4.40 2.56 6.85
CA ASP A 29 4.82 3.92 7.19
C ASP A 29 6.17 3.86 7.91
N ILE A 30 6.91 4.95 7.92
CA ILE A 30 8.14 5.08 8.73
C ILE A 30 7.82 5.38 10.19
N ASP A 31 6.72 6.08 10.46
CA ASP A 31 6.28 6.47 11.80
C ASP A 31 5.46 5.37 12.47
N THR A 32 6.04 4.80 13.53
CA THR A 32 5.39 3.76 14.33
C THR A 32 4.16 4.25 15.08
N LYS A 33 4.09 5.53 15.47
CA LYS A 33 2.92 6.11 16.12
C LYS A 33 1.73 6.18 15.18
N VAL A 34 1.99 6.54 13.91
CA VAL A 34 0.98 6.53 12.85
C VAL A 34 0.46 5.11 12.62
N LEU A 35 1.36 4.13 12.55
CA LEU A 35 0.99 2.71 12.41
C LEU A 35 0.17 2.20 13.60
N ASP A 36 0.54 2.57 14.82
CA ASP A 36 -0.19 2.14 16.01
C ASP A 36 -1.58 2.79 16.10
N HIS A 37 -1.71 4.04 15.66
CA HIS A 37 -3.02 4.69 15.51
C HIS A 37 -3.87 3.96 14.47
N ALA A 38 -3.31 3.71 13.29
CA ALA A 38 -3.98 2.98 12.22
C ALA A 38 -4.44 1.58 12.66
N LYS A 39 -3.60 0.81 13.36
CA LYS A 39 -3.95 -0.51 13.91
C LYS A 39 -5.15 -0.48 14.85
N LYS A 40 -5.30 0.57 15.65
CA LYS A 40 -6.47 0.73 16.54
C LYS A 40 -7.75 0.89 15.73
N GLY A 41 -7.66 1.56 14.57
CA GLY A 41 -8.79 1.82 13.68
C GLY A 41 -9.91 2.64 14.34
N VAL A 42 -9.55 3.52 15.27
CA VAL A 42 -10.50 4.36 16.03
C VAL A 42 -10.34 5.81 15.57
N TYR A 43 -11.45 6.41 15.18
CA TYR A 43 -11.54 7.76 14.66
C TYR A 43 -12.62 8.55 15.37
N ARG A 44 -12.56 9.86 15.30
CA ARG A 44 -13.66 10.72 15.76
C ARG A 44 -14.78 10.71 14.71
N MET A 45 -16.01 10.86 15.17
CA MET A 45 -17.18 10.86 14.31
C MET A 45 -17.16 12.00 13.28
N ASP A 46 -16.59 13.16 13.65
CA ASP A 46 -16.44 14.32 12.76
C ASP A 46 -15.41 14.11 11.62
N GLN A 47 -14.52 13.15 11.73
CA GLN A 47 -13.54 12.78 10.68
C GLN A 47 -14.15 11.91 9.59
N VAL A 48 -15.29 11.32 9.85
CA VAL A 48 -15.97 10.36 8.97
C VAL A 48 -17.35 10.86 8.48
N ASP A 49 -17.65 12.12 8.68
CA ASP A 49 -18.91 12.78 8.32
C ASP A 49 -19.25 12.72 6.81
N LYS A 50 -18.20 12.59 5.98
CA LYS A 50 -18.34 12.46 4.51
C LYS A 50 -18.58 11.05 4.04
N ILE A 51 -18.49 10.06 4.92
CA ILE A 51 -18.75 8.66 4.58
C ILE A 51 -20.26 8.42 4.61
N PRO A 52 -20.84 7.82 3.55
CA PRO A 52 -22.27 7.51 3.53
C PRO A 52 -22.70 6.66 4.75
N ASP A 53 -23.86 6.97 5.31
CA ASP A 53 -24.43 6.29 6.49
C ASP A 53 -24.49 4.76 6.33
N GLU A 54 -24.78 4.29 5.12
CA GLU A 54 -24.83 2.87 4.80
C GLU A 54 -23.46 2.20 5.01
N ILE A 55 -22.38 2.83 4.53
CA ILE A 55 -21.00 2.37 4.69
C ILE A 55 -20.60 2.43 6.16
N LEU A 56 -20.97 3.50 6.88
CA LEU A 56 -20.70 3.62 8.31
C LEU A 56 -21.36 2.48 9.09
N ARG A 57 -22.64 2.20 8.86
CA ARG A 57 -23.37 1.11 9.53
C ARG A 57 -22.80 -0.27 9.21
N LYS A 58 -22.34 -0.47 7.98
CA LYS A 58 -21.85 -1.77 7.51
C LYS A 58 -20.45 -2.08 8.00
N TYR A 59 -19.55 -1.10 8.04
CA TYR A 59 -18.11 -1.31 8.26
C TYR A 59 -17.55 -0.72 9.53
N PHE A 60 -18.35 -0.03 10.32
CA PHE A 60 -17.89 0.61 11.54
C PHE A 60 -18.76 0.25 12.74
N LEU A 61 -18.20 0.42 13.93
CA LEU A 61 -18.86 0.30 15.22
C LEU A 61 -18.89 1.68 15.89
N LYS A 62 -20.07 2.14 16.24
CA LYS A 62 -20.25 3.41 16.96
C LYS A 62 -19.98 3.23 18.44
N GLY A 63 -19.16 4.10 19.03
CA GLY A 63 -18.89 4.13 20.45
C GLY A 63 -20.10 4.49 21.27
N LYS A 64 -20.14 3.98 22.52
CA LYS A 64 -21.19 4.25 23.52
C LYS A 64 -20.54 4.56 24.87
N GLY A 65 -21.25 5.29 25.73
CA GLY A 65 -20.77 5.66 27.06
C GLY A 65 -19.48 6.48 26.98
N GLU A 66 -18.41 6.01 27.61
CA GLU A 66 -17.10 6.69 27.60
C GLU A 66 -16.46 6.84 26.20
N SER A 67 -16.91 6.03 25.25
CA SER A 67 -16.46 6.09 23.86
C SER A 67 -17.42 6.87 22.96
N GLU A 68 -18.35 7.63 23.50
CA GLU A 68 -19.27 8.45 22.70
C GLU A 68 -18.50 9.47 21.86
N GLY A 69 -18.95 9.68 20.62
CA GLY A 69 -18.25 10.53 19.64
C GLY A 69 -17.09 9.83 18.90
N LEU A 70 -16.79 8.58 19.25
CA LEU A 70 -15.82 7.76 18.54
C LEU A 70 -16.50 6.73 17.64
N ILE A 71 -15.78 6.32 16.60
CA ILE A 71 -16.16 5.26 15.68
C ILE A 71 -14.95 4.35 15.46
N ARG A 72 -15.18 3.05 15.39
CA ARG A 72 -14.14 2.05 15.19
C ARG A 72 -14.41 1.23 13.94
N VAL A 73 -13.38 1.02 13.14
CA VAL A 73 -13.42 0.09 11.99
C VAL A 73 -13.70 -1.32 12.50
N ARG A 74 -14.60 -2.06 11.87
CA ARG A 74 -14.93 -3.43 12.28
C ARG A 74 -13.74 -4.38 12.16
N PRO A 75 -13.64 -5.40 13.03
CA PRO A 75 -12.56 -6.38 12.98
C PRO A 75 -12.41 -7.08 11.63
N GLU A 76 -13.52 -7.32 10.93
CA GLU A 76 -13.53 -7.97 9.61
C GLU A 76 -12.77 -7.13 8.57
N VAL A 77 -12.93 -5.80 8.60
CA VAL A 77 -12.19 -4.88 7.73
C VAL A 77 -10.73 -4.85 8.13
N GLN A 78 -10.46 -4.76 9.44
CA GLN A 78 -9.08 -4.75 9.97
C GLN A 78 -8.31 -6.02 9.61
N ALA A 79 -8.99 -7.17 9.54
CA ALA A 79 -8.39 -8.46 9.20
C ALA A 79 -7.79 -8.52 7.77
N LEU A 80 -8.20 -7.64 6.87
CA LEU A 80 -7.61 -7.53 5.52
C LEU A 80 -6.28 -6.80 5.51
N LEU A 81 -5.93 -6.07 6.59
CA LEU A 81 -4.77 -5.19 6.64
C LEU A 81 -3.65 -5.76 7.51
N THR A 82 -2.44 -5.56 7.05
CA THR A 82 -1.22 -5.73 7.83
C THR A 82 -0.46 -4.41 7.86
N PHE A 83 -0.15 -3.90 9.04
CA PHE A 83 0.61 -2.67 9.22
C PHE A 83 2.06 -2.98 9.58
N ARG A 84 3.02 -2.45 8.80
CA ARG A 84 4.45 -2.67 9.01
C ARG A 84 5.25 -1.39 8.88
N LYS A 85 6.27 -1.24 9.72
CA LYS A 85 7.25 -0.17 9.53
C LYS A 85 8.08 -0.46 8.28
N LEU A 86 8.19 0.54 7.42
CA LEU A 86 9.04 0.53 6.24
C LEU A 86 9.59 1.94 6.00
N ASN A 87 10.90 2.04 5.88
CA ASN A 87 11.54 3.24 5.37
C ASN A 87 11.91 3.00 3.89
N LEU A 88 11.38 3.80 2.99
CA LEU A 88 11.67 3.70 1.56
C LEU A 88 13.15 3.98 1.23
N MET A 89 13.89 4.62 2.14
CA MET A 89 15.31 4.90 2.00
C MET A 89 16.21 3.73 2.45
N ASP A 90 15.68 2.72 3.16
CA ASP A 90 16.47 1.56 3.56
C ASP A 90 16.97 0.80 2.34
N ASN A 91 18.21 0.32 2.38
CA ASN A 91 18.82 -0.41 1.25
C ASN A 91 18.10 -1.73 0.94
N VAL A 92 17.51 -2.38 1.93
CA VAL A 92 16.81 -3.66 1.78
C VAL A 92 15.42 -3.55 2.37
N TRP A 93 14.41 -3.87 1.56
CA TRP A 93 13.04 -4.03 2.03
C TRP A 93 12.76 -5.52 2.23
N SER A 94 12.44 -5.93 3.45
CA SER A 94 12.04 -7.30 3.74
C SER A 94 10.61 -7.58 3.23
N LEU A 95 10.38 -7.30 1.94
CA LEU A 95 9.12 -7.52 1.24
C LEU A 95 9.31 -8.68 0.25
N ARG A 96 8.48 -9.71 0.37
CA ARG A 96 8.52 -10.90 -0.51
C ARG A 96 7.29 -11.06 -1.41
N PRO A 97 6.11 -10.53 -1.05
CA PRO A 97 4.94 -10.69 -1.90
C PRO A 97 5.11 -9.93 -3.22
N VAL A 98 4.51 -10.48 -4.27
CA VAL A 98 4.33 -9.78 -5.54
C VAL A 98 2.98 -9.09 -5.46
N PHE A 99 2.96 -7.77 -5.71
CA PHE A 99 1.78 -6.94 -5.54
C PHE A 99 1.01 -6.77 -6.86
N ASP A 100 -0.31 -6.88 -6.80
CA ASP A 100 -1.20 -6.53 -7.92
C ASP A 100 -1.37 -5.01 -8.03
N ALA A 101 -1.25 -4.29 -6.92
CA ALA A 101 -1.28 -2.84 -6.88
C ALA A 101 -0.37 -2.28 -5.79
N ILE A 102 0.30 -1.17 -6.10
CA ILE A 102 1.04 -0.34 -5.13
C ILE A 102 0.42 1.06 -5.15
N PHE A 103 0.04 1.55 -3.97
CA PHE A 103 -0.41 2.92 -3.76
C PHE A 103 0.73 3.69 -3.08
N CYS A 104 1.38 4.57 -3.82
CA CYS A 104 2.42 5.46 -3.30
C CYS A 104 2.00 6.90 -3.59
N ARG A 105 1.22 7.47 -2.69
CA ARG A 105 0.59 8.77 -2.86
C ARG A 105 1.05 9.73 -1.78
N ASN A 106 1.37 10.96 -2.20
CA ASN A 106 1.79 12.05 -1.31
C ASN A 106 3.05 11.71 -0.46
N VAL A 107 3.90 10.82 -0.96
CA VAL A 107 5.15 10.41 -0.31
C VAL A 107 6.35 10.79 -1.15
N MET A 108 6.28 10.56 -2.47
CA MET A 108 7.40 10.83 -3.39
C MET A 108 7.75 12.32 -3.49
N ILE A 109 6.81 13.20 -3.18
CA ILE A 109 7.01 14.66 -3.18
C ILE A 109 8.10 15.14 -2.21
N TYR A 110 8.44 14.32 -1.21
CA TYR A 110 9.48 14.63 -0.22
C TYR A 110 10.89 14.20 -0.63
N PHE A 111 11.04 13.53 -1.78
CA PHE A 111 12.31 13.01 -2.26
C PHE A 111 12.78 13.72 -3.52
N GLU A 112 14.10 13.86 -3.66
CA GLU A 112 14.75 14.29 -4.91
C GLU A 112 14.50 13.29 -6.03
N LYS A 113 14.56 13.74 -7.30
CA LYS A 113 14.20 12.91 -8.47
C LYS A 113 15.01 11.63 -8.59
N ASP A 114 16.28 11.65 -8.22
CA ASP A 114 17.16 10.47 -8.26
C ASP A 114 16.74 9.43 -7.22
N VAL A 115 16.34 9.89 -6.03
CA VAL A 115 15.81 9.03 -4.97
C VAL A 115 14.46 8.45 -5.37
N GLN A 116 13.57 9.28 -5.94
CA GLN A 116 12.30 8.80 -6.49
C GLN A 116 12.53 7.67 -7.51
N LEU A 117 13.47 7.86 -8.43
CA LEU A 117 13.82 6.85 -9.44
C LEU A 117 14.34 5.55 -8.81
N GLN A 118 15.19 5.65 -7.78
CA GLN A 118 15.68 4.47 -7.05
C GLN A 118 14.56 3.71 -6.37
N ILE A 119 13.61 4.39 -5.72
CA ILE A 119 12.45 3.78 -5.09
C ILE A 119 11.57 3.08 -6.16
N LEU A 120 11.29 3.76 -7.28
CA LEU A 120 10.50 3.20 -8.37
C LEU A 120 11.15 1.96 -9.00
N LYS A 121 12.47 1.97 -9.21
CA LYS A 121 13.23 0.79 -9.65
C LYS A 121 13.05 -0.41 -8.71
N ARG A 122 12.87 -0.17 -7.42
CA ARG A 122 12.67 -1.22 -6.41
C ARG A 122 11.21 -1.68 -6.32
N PHE A 123 10.24 -0.84 -6.69
CA PHE A 123 8.85 -1.25 -6.80
C PHE A 123 8.62 -2.21 -7.97
N ALA A 124 9.25 -1.97 -9.11
CA ALA A 124 9.01 -2.74 -10.33
C ALA A 124 9.12 -4.28 -10.13
N PRO A 125 10.19 -4.84 -9.52
CA PRO A 125 10.29 -6.28 -9.30
C PRO A 125 9.35 -6.82 -8.22
N LEU A 126 8.70 -5.95 -7.44
CA LEU A 126 7.71 -6.34 -6.43
C LEU A 126 6.27 -6.37 -6.99
N MET A 127 6.10 -6.10 -8.28
CA MET A 127 4.77 -6.01 -8.90
C MET A 127 4.54 -7.16 -9.89
N ASN A 128 3.30 -7.64 -9.94
CA ASN A 128 2.84 -8.54 -10.99
C ASN A 128 2.97 -7.87 -12.37
N PRO A 129 3.14 -8.65 -13.47
CA PRO A 129 3.31 -8.10 -14.82
C PRO A 129 2.22 -7.14 -15.28
N ASN A 130 0.99 -7.28 -14.75
CA ASN A 130 -0.14 -6.38 -15.02
C ASN A 130 -0.46 -5.47 -13.83
N GLY A 131 0.44 -5.42 -12.85
CA GLY A 131 0.25 -4.65 -11.63
C GLY A 131 0.16 -3.15 -11.89
N LEU A 132 -0.58 -2.45 -11.03
CA LEU A 132 -0.84 -1.01 -11.13
C LEU A 132 -0.15 -0.24 -10.01
N LEU A 133 0.58 0.80 -10.38
CA LEU A 133 1.14 1.78 -9.44
C LEU A 133 0.27 3.04 -9.47
N TYR A 134 -0.27 3.41 -8.32
CA TYR A 134 -1.07 4.62 -8.12
C TYR A 134 -0.23 5.69 -7.44
N ALA A 135 -0.05 6.81 -8.13
CA ALA A 135 0.64 8.00 -7.61
C ALA A 135 -0.36 9.04 -7.06
N GLY A 136 0.14 10.01 -6.31
CA GLY A 136 -0.63 11.19 -5.94
C GLY A 136 -0.75 12.20 -7.09
N HIS A 137 -1.69 13.13 -6.97
CA HIS A 137 -1.99 14.10 -8.04
C HIS A 137 -0.81 15.00 -8.41
N SER A 138 0.05 15.30 -7.45
CA SER A 138 1.23 16.15 -7.63
C SER A 138 2.49 15.36 -8.01
N GLU A 139 2.40 14.05 -8.17
CA GLU A 139 3.52 13.15 -8.43
C GLU A 139 3.56 12.78 -9.92
N ASN A 140 4.74 12.90 -10.53
CA ASN A 140 4.97 12.52 -11.91
C ASN A 140 6.23 11.67 -12.02
N PHE A 141 6.08 10.48 -12.58
CA PHE A 141 7.14 9.48 -12.70
C PHE A 141 7.69 9.35 -14.13
N ALA A 142 7.68 10.44 -14.91
CA ALA A 142 8.23 10.45 -16.27
C ALA A 142 9.70 10.00 -16.34
N MET A 143 10.49 10.23 -15.26
CA MET A 143 11.87 9.77 -15.17
C MET A 143 12.01 8.24 -15.08
N ALA A 144 10.94 7.55 -14.70
CA ALA A 144 10.92 6.09 -14.57
C ALA A 144 10.22 5.38 -15.74
N ARG A 145 10.11 6.04 -16.92
CA ARG A 145 9.47 5.49 -18.13
C ARG A 145 10.01 4.13 -18.58
N ASP A 146 11.24 3.80 -18.20
CA ASP A 146 11.84 2.50 -18.49
C ASP A 146 11.19 1.37 -17.65
N TYR A 147 10.64 1.69 -16.50
CA TYR A 147 10.06 0.75 -15.54
C TYR A 147 8.54 0.83 -15.49
N PHE A 148 7.97 1.98 -15.82
CA PHE A 148 6.53 2.24 -15.71
C PHE A 148 5.99 3.02 -16.91
N THR A 149 4.85 2.59 -17.41
CA THR A 149 4.09 3.28 -18.46
C THR A 149 2.85 3.94 -17.88
N LEU A 150 2.67 5.24 -18.10
CA LEU A 150 1.47 5.97 -17.69
C LEU A 150 0.26 5.47 -18.48
N ARG A 151 -0.78 5.04 -17.77
CA ARG A 151 -2.08 4.61 -18.35
C ARG A 151 -3.07 5.76 -18.47
N GLY A 152 -3.01 6.68 -17.52
CA GLY A 152 -3.86 7.87 -17.49
C GLY A 152 -3.88 8.48 -16.08
N LYS A 153 -3.98 9.79 -16.01
CA LYS A 153 -3.92 10.57 -14.77
C LYS A 153 -2.68 10.22 -13.93
N THR A 154 -2.84 9.46 -12.87
CA THR A 154 -1.78 9.08 -11.93
C THR A 154 -1.61 7.57 -11.79
N VAL A 155 -2.08 6.81 -12.79
CA VAL A 155 -2.01 5.33 -12.78
C VAL A 155 -0.98 4.86 -13.80
N TYR A 156 -0.09 3.99 -13.36
CA TYR A 156 1.00 3.43 -14.15
C TYR A 156 0.93 1.90 -14.15
N THR A 157 1.37 1.29 -15.26
CA THR A 157 1.65 -0.16 -15.33
C THR A 157 3.14 -0.41 -15.31
N VAL A 158 3.56 -1.51 -14.69
CA VAL A 158 4.96 -1.95 -14.72
C VAL A 158 5.34 -2.46 -16.11
N ASN A 159 6.55 -2.12 -16.58
CA ASN A 159 7.13 -2.62 -17.80
C ASN A 159 7.92 -3.89 -17.52
N THR A 160 7.39 -5.04 -17.92
CA THR A 160 7.92 -6.38 -17.56
C THR A 160 9.29 -6.70 -18.11
N ASP A 161 9.64 -6.18 -19.30
CA ASP A 161 10.88 -6.52 -20.01
C ASP A 161 12.16 -6.07 -19.29
N LYS A 162 12.08 -5.04 -18.46
CA LYS A 162 13.20 -4.54 -17.64
C LYS A 162 13.12 -4.94 -16.16
N ALA A 163 11.93 -5.19 -15.63
CA ALA A 163 11.75 -5.61 -14.24
C ALA A 163 12.43 -6.95 -13.95
N ALA A 164 12.45 -7.86 -14.91
CA ALA A 164 13.09 -9.18 -14.79
C ALA A 164 14.65 -9.11 -14.73
N LYS A 165 15.27 -8.07 -15.28
CA LYS A 165 16.73 -7.96 -15.34
C LYS A 165 17.36 -7.39 -14.05
N THR A 166 16.59 -6.76 -13.17
CA THR A 166 17.10 -6.21 -11.91
C THR A 166 17.02 -7.19 -10.73
N GLY A 167 16.32 -8.32 -10.88
CA GLY A 167 16.16 -9.34 -9.85
C GLY A 167 17.26 -10.43 -9.81
N THR A 168 18.17 -10.49 -10.78
CA THR A 168 19.18 -11.57 -10.93
C THR A 168 20.61 -11.18 -10.54
N GLY A 169 20.79 -10.10 -9.80
CA GLY A 169 22.11 -9.66 -9.30
C GLY A 169 22.48 -10.26 -7.92
N GLY A 170 22.30 -11.55 -7.73
CA GLY A 170 22.80 -12.31 -6.58
C GLY A 170 23.57 -13.51 -7.09
N GLU A 171 24.90 -13.34 -7.24
CA GLU A 171 25.82 -14.38 -7.72
C GLU A 171 25.69 -15.67 -6.88
N GLY A 172 25.35 -16.74 -7.58
CA GLY A 172 25.48 -18.09 -7.07
C GLY A 172 26.94 -18.48 -6.90
N GLN A 173 27.47 -18.43 -5.68
CA GLN A 173 28.66 -19.20 -5.33
C GLN A 173 28.23 -20.65 -5.13
N SER A 174 28.48 -21.46 -6.16
CA SER A 174 28.48 -22.91 -6.09
C SER A 174 29.57 -23.37 -5.13
N ARG A 175 29.18 -23.86 -3.94
CA ARG A 175 30.07 -24.69 -3.10
C ARG A 175 30.07 -26.11 -3.66
N GLN A 176 31.16 -26.46 -4.31
CA GLN A 176 31.53 -27.87 -4.51
C GLN A 176 31.74 -28.55 -3.14
N VAL A 177 30.96 -29.58 -2.88
CA VAL A 177 31.24 -30.56 -1.82
C VAL A 177 32.02 -31.69 -2.47
N THR A 178 33.30 -31.79 -2.14
CA THR A 178 34.10 -32.99 -2.38
C THR A 178 33.98 -33.94 -1.18
N ALA A 179 33.89 -35.20 -1.49
CA ALA A 179 33.71 -36.37 -0.61
C ALA A 179 34.66 -36.45 0.59
#